data_5979d1c57ac44558b4cf216ed304e8ed
#
_entry.id   5979d1c57ac44558b4cf216ed304e8ed
#
_cell.length_a   1.000
_cell.length_b   1.000
_cell.length_c   1.000
_cell.angle_alpha   90.00
_cell.angle_beta   90.00
_cell.angle_gamma   90.00
#
_symmetry.space_group_name_H-M   'P 1'
#
loop_
_entity.id
_entity.type
_entity.pdbx_description
1 polymer ?
#
loop_
_entity_poly.entity_id
_entity_poly.type
_entity_poly.pdbx_seq_one_letter_code
_entity_poly.pdbx_strand_id
1 'polypeptide(L)' 'METGIKNIPYIVECERCSEKKKVDRLLRMEADMYTNMGMDTSASERKLIKGKSRKIYYAIKKINPELGTKLIQAMDK' A
#
# COMPACT_ATOMS: atom_id res chain seq x y z
N MET A 1 9.82 -3.60 13.51
CA MET A 1 10.10 -4.03 12.13
C MET A 1 9.43 -3.08 11.15
N GLU A 2 10.15 -2.70 10.13
CA GLU A 2 9.61 -1.77 9.17
C GLU A 2 8.55 -2.39 8.28
N THR A 3 7.55 -1.60 7.92
CA THR A 3 6.43 -2.05 7.11
C THR A 3 6.74 -2.12 5.62
N GLY A 4 7.98 -1.88 5.22
CA GLY A 4 8.37 -1.87 3.83
C GLY A 4 8.01 -0.58 3.09
N ILE A 5 7.45 0.42 3.77
CA ILE A 5 7.09 1.70 3.14
C ILE A 5 8.30 2.38 2.50
N LYS A 6 9.47 2.21 3.09
CA LYS A 6 10.70 2.74 2.51
C LYS A 6 11.04 2.10 1.17
N ASN A 7 10.48 0.92 0.89
CA ASN A 7 10.72 0.23 -0.36
C ASN A 7 9.76 0.64 -1.48
N ILE A 8 8.75 1.47 -1.18
CA ILE A 8 7.79 1.91 -2.18
C ILE A 8 8.46 2.56 -3.39
N PRO A 9 9.37 3.54 -3.21
CA PRO A 9 10.05 4.13 -4.36
C PRO A 9 10.83 3.12 -5.20
N TYR A 10 11.49 2.16 -4.54
CA TYR A 10 12.22 1.12 -5.26
C TYR A 10 11.31 0.26 -6.10
N ILE A 11 10.15 -0.09 -5.56
CA ILE A 11 9.18 -0.91 -6.28
C ILE A 11 8.63 -0.13 -7.47
N VAL A 12 8.26 1.13 -7.27
CA VAL A 12 7.69 1.97 -8.33
C VAL A 12 8.70 2.19 -9.46
N GLU A 13 9.97 2.38 -9.13
CA GLU A 13 11.03 2.67 -10.09
C GLU A 13 11.70 1.43 -10.67
N CYS A 14 11.30 0.25 -10.25
CA CYS A 14 11.91 -1.00 -10.73
C CYS A 14 11.63 -1.22 -12.21
N GLU A 15 12.65 -1.06 -13.04
CA GLU A 15 12.52 -1.24 -14.48
C GLU A 15 12.41 -2.71 -14.89
N ARG A 16 12.89 -3.61 -14.04
CA ARG A 16 12.87 -5.05 -14.30
C ARG A 16 11.54 -5.72 -13.95
N CYS A 17 10.71 -5.01 -13.21
CA CYS A 17 9.43 -5.55 -12.77
C CYS A 17 8.33 -5.08 -13.69
N SER A 18 7.42 -5.99 -14.06
CA SER A 18 6.24 -5.60 -14.81
C SER A 18 5.31 -4.79 -13.92
N GLU A 19 4.40 -4.04 -14.54
CA GLU A 19 3.39 -3.27 -13.84
C GLU A 19 2.61 -4.15 -12.87
N LYS A 20 2.20 -5.33 -13.32
CA LYS A 20 1.45 -6.27 -12.50
C LYS A 20 2.24 -6.72 -11.27
N LYS A 21 3.52 -7.00 -11.44
CA LYS A 21 4.37 -7.40 -10.31
C LYS A 21 4.54 -6.29 -9.30
N LYS A 22 4.69 -5.05 -9.76
CA LYS A 22 4.80 -3.90 -8.88
C LYS A 22 3.54 -3.73 -8.05
N VAL A 23 2.38 -3.80 -8.69
CA VAL A 23 1.09 -3.69 -8.00
C VAL A 23 0.92 -4.83 -7.00
N ASP A 24 1.23 -6.07 -7.40
CA ASP A 24 1.13 -7.22 -6.50
C ASP A 24 1.99 -7.04 -5.25
N ARG A 25 3.21 -6.54 -5.42
CA ARG A 25 4.10 -6.30 -4.27
C ARG A 25 3.53 -5.26 -3.32
N LEU A 26 3.03 -4.17 -3.88
CA LEU A 26 2.44 -3.10 -3.07
C LEU A 26 1.21 -3.59 -2.32
N LEU A 27 0.35 -4.36 -2.97
CA LEU A 27 -0.83 -4.92 -2.33
C LEU A 27 -0.46 -5.94 -1.24
N ARG A 28 0.61 -6.69 -1.43
CA ARG A 28 1.12 -7.60 -0.41
C ARG A 28 1.59 -6.86 0.82
N MET A 29 2.30 -5.76 0.63
CA MET A 29 2.74 -4.93 1.74
C MET A 29 1.56 -4.44 2.57
N GLU A 30 0.50 -4.00 1.89
CA GLU A 30 -0.71 -3.57 2.56
C GLU A 30 -1.36 -4.72 3.33
N ALA A 31 -1.51 -5.87 2.69
CA ALA A 31 -2.10 -7.04 3.34
C ALA A 31 -1.30 -7.44 4.59
N ASP A 32 0.02 -7.40 4.52
CA ASP A 32 0.87 -7.72 5.66
C ASP A 32 0.65 -6.75 6.82
N MET A 33 0.47 -5.47 6.53
CA MET A 33 0.19 -4.49 7.58
C MET A 33 -1.12 -4.81 8.31
N TYR A 34 -2.16 -5.13 7.57
CA TYR A 34 -3.45 -5.46 8.16
C TYR A 34 -3.42 -6.81 8.89
N THR A 35 -2.68 -7.77 8.37
CA THR A 35 -2.53 -9.07 9.01
C THR A 35 -1.81 -8.95 10.35
N ASN A 36 -0.81 -8.07 10.43
CA ASN A 36 -0.05 -7.85 11.66
C ASN A 36 -0.78 -6.95 12.66
N MET A 37 -1.91 -6.35 12.26
CA MET A 37 -2.72 -5.53 13.13
C MET A 37 -3.57 -6.44 14.03
N GLY A 38 -3.25 -6.47 15.33
CA GLY A 38 -3.98 -7.31 16.26
C GLY A 38 -5.34 -6.74 16.63
N MET A 39 -6.11 -7.53 17.39
CA MET A 39 -7.42 -7.11 17.88
C MET A 39 -7.32 -5.96 18.89
N ASP A 40 -6.17 -5.85 19.53
CA ASP A 40 -5.92 -4.82 20.54
C ASP A 40 -5.34 -3.53 19.95
N THR A 41 -5.40 -3.40 18.64
CA THR A 41 -4.85 -2.22 17.96
C THR A 41 -5.61 -0.97 18.35
N SER A 42 -4.89 0.06 18.81
CA SER A 42 -5.48 1.33 19.22
C SER A 42 -6.00 2.11 18.00
N ALA A 43 -6.87 3.08 18.25
CA ALA A 43 -7.38 3.95 17.20
C ALA A 43 -6.25 4.72 16.51
N SER A 44 -5.24 5.13 17.27
CA SER A 44 -4.07 5.82 16.71
C SER A 44 -3.30 4.94 15.73
N GLU A 45 -3.09 3.68 16.09
CA GLU A 45 -2.41 2.73 15.24
C GLU A 45 -3.19 2.45 13.96
N ARG A 46 -4.52 2.36 14.06
CA ARG A 46 -5.37 2.18 12.90
C ARG A 46 -5.25 3.36 11.93
N LYS A 47 -5.20 4.57 12.45
CA LYS A 47 -5.00 5.76 11.63
C LYS A 47 -3.65 5.75 10.93
N LEU A 48 -2.60 5.32 11.62
CA LEU A 48 -1.27 5.21 11.03
C LEU A 48 -1.26 4.20 9.89
N ILE A 49 -1.86 3.03 10.11
CA ILE A 49 -1.93 1.99 9.09
C ILE A 49 -2.73 2.47 7.90
N LYS A 50 -3.84 3.17 8.14
CA LYS A 50 -4.65 3.73 7.06
C LYS A 50 -3.87 4.75 6.24
N GLY A 51 -3.07 5.59 6.91
CA GLY A 51 -2.20 6.54 6.21
C GLY A 51 -1.14 5.85 5.37
N LYS A 52 -0.54 4.79 5.89
CA LYS A 52 0.44 3.99 5.15
C LYS A 52 -0.20 3.30 3.95
N SER A 53 -1.40 2.76 4.14
CA SER A 53 -2.17 2.13 3.07
C SER A 53 -2.46 3.13 1.95
N ARG A 54 -2.81 4.35 2.30
CA ARG A 54 -3.04 5.42 1.33
C ARG A 54 -1.79 5.70 0.50
N LYS A 55 -0.62 5.74 1.14
CA LYS A 55 0.65 5.92 0.42
C LYS A 55 0.88 4.79 -0.58
N ILE A 56 0.56 3.57 -0.19
CA ILE A 56 0.68 2.42 -1.09
C ILE A 56 -0.26 2.58 -2.29
N TYR A 57 -1.49 3.00 -2.06
CA TYR A 57 -2.45 3.20 -3.14
C TYR A 57 -2.03 4.32 -4.09
N TYR A 58 -1.45 5.40 -3.57
CA TYR A 58 -0.92 6.46 -4.43
C TYR A 58 0.25 5.96 -5.28
N ALA A 59 1.07 5.08 -4.72
CA ALA A 59 2.14 4.45 -5.49
C ALA A 59 1.57 3.59 -6.62
N ILE A 60 0.53 2.82 -6.33
CA ILE A 60 -0.18 2.03 -7.34
C ILE A 60 -0.75 2.95 -8.42
N LYS A 61 -1.30 4.09 -8.03
CA LYS A 61 -1.84 5.07 -8.98
C LYS A 61 -0.78 5.58 -9.95
N LYS A 62 0.47 5.72 -9.50
CA LYS A 62 1.57 6.12 -10.38
C LYS A 62 1.88 5.05 -11.41
N ILE A 63 1.69 3.79 -11.05
CA ILE A 63 1.94 2.66 -11.94
C ILE A 63 0.73 2.41 -12.85
N ASN A 64 -0.45 2.35 -12.25
CA ASN A 64 -1.71 2.11 -12.93
C ASN A 64 -2.77 3.07 -12.38
N PRO A 65 -2.99 4.22 -13.06
CA PRO A 65 -3.91 5.24 -12.55
C PRO A 65 -5.34 4.75 -12.34
N GLU A 66 -5.84 3.90 -13.21
CA GLU A 66 -7.22 3.38 -13.06
C GLU A 66 -7.38 2.58 -11.77
N LEU A 67 -6.49 1.63 -11.57
CA LEU A 67 -6.54 0.77 -10.39
C LEU A 67 -6.32 1.57 -9.12
N GLY A 68 -5.31 2.43 -9.11
CA GLY A 68 -5.01 3.26 -7.96
C GLY A 68 -6.18 4.16 -7.58
N THR A 69 -6.82 4.77 -8.57
CA THR A 69 -7.97 5.63 -8.34
C THR A 69 -9.13 4.84 -7.72
N LYS A 70 -9.39 3.64 -8.23
CA LYS A 70 -10.44 2.78 -7.67
C LYS A 70 -10.16 2.42 -6.22
N LEU A 71 -8.92 2.08 -5.91
CA LEU A 71 -8.52 1.72 -4.55
C LEU A 71 -8.67 2.89 -3.59
N ILE A 72 -8.25 4.08 -4.01
CA ILE A 72 -8.36 5.28 -3.20
C ILE A 72 -9.83 5.62 -2.95
N GLN A 73 -10.66 5.54 -3.97
CA GLN A 73 -12.09 5.80 -3.84
C GLN A 73 -12.76 4.80 -2.89
N ALA A 74 -12.39 3.53 -2.98
CA ALA A 74 -12.92 2.51 -2.08
C ALA A 74 -12.51 2.77 -0.63
N MET A 75 -11.30 3.29 -0.43
CA MET A 75 -10.80 3.62 0.89
C MET A 75 -11.55 4.79 1.53
N ASP A 76 -11.97 5.74 0.73
CA ASP A 76 -12.63 6.97 1.22
C ASP A 76 -14.12 6.76 1.51
N LYS A 77 -14.66 5.59 1.24
CA LYS A 77 -16.03 5.25 1.64
C LYS A 77 -16.14 4.80 3.12
#